data_d96cb34a49fc82e7f08217b1b61c9552
#
_entry.id   d96cb34a49fc82e7f08217b1b61c9552
#
_cell.length_a   1.000
_cell.length_b   1.000
_cell.length_c   1.000
_cell.angle_alpha   90.00
_cell.angle_beta   90.00
_cell.angle_gamma   90.00
#
_symmetry.space_group_name_H-M   'P 1'
#
loop_
_entity.id
_entity.type
_entity.pdbx_description
1 polymer ?
#
loop_
_entity_poly.entity_id
_entity_poly.type
_entity_poly.pdbx_seq_one_letter_code
_entity_poly.pdbx_strand_id
1 'polypeptide(L)'
;MQYRHFSDFVNSFPHVAHFGNLFPHANKAVPTLKVRSRQVSPEDGDRQRLKCERCGVEVDLPFRCNYCEHYYCPEHRLPENHECAETWRVKAVRYARASMSPVRLSSETRSILLPPRQLTVKFGRTESQHLIVGMVLVTAAGASFFLGSPLNALALIIATVLFSTGFILHELAHKYVAQGYGLWAEFRLNSMGVILTAMSIVSPIKFIAPGAVMISGFADRDRMGRTAFAGPLVNIVIAIGLLMILPALIGTGIYRAIVAGAAINSFLALFNLIPFAVLDGQKVYAWKRRYWAASFSLSLALTIYTYFILRPFI
;
A
#
# COMPACT_ATOMS: atom_id res chain seq x y z
N MET A 1 -4.77 11.56 -27.40
CA MET A 1 -6.22 11.58 -27.62
C MET A 1 -6.86 10.64 -26.60
N GLN A 2 -7.16 11.08 -25.36
CA GLN A 2 -8.03 10.37 -24.38
C GLN A 2 -7.89 10.99 -22.97
N TYR A 3 -8.33 12.24 -22.78
CA TYR A 3 -8.53 12.86 -21.46
C TYR A 3 -9.70 13.86 -21.48
N ARG A 4 -10.82 13.51 -22.14
CA ARG A 4 -12.02 14.37 -22.17
C ARG A 4 -13.31 13.72 -21.66
N HIS A 5 -13.27 12.48 -21.13
CA HIS A 5 -14.52 11.78 -20.74
C HIS A 5 -14.74 11.62 -19.23
N PHE A 6 -13.91 12.20 -18.37
CA PHE A 6 -14.10 12.06 -16.93
C PHE A 6 -14.87 13.22 -16.29
N SER A 7 -14.85 14.42 -16.91
CA SER A 7 -15.62 15.58 -16.42
C SER A 7 -17.13 15.48 -16.70
N ASP A 8 -17.51 14.78 -17.75
CA ASP A 8 -18.91 14.68 -18.16
C ASP A 8 -19.70 13.62 -17.37
N PHE A 9 -19.00 12.68 -16.73
CA PHE A 9 -19.62 11.66 -15.87
C PHE A 9 -19.98 12.22 -14.47
N VAL A 10 -19.26 13.23 -13.98
CA VAL A 10 -19.50 13.82 -12.66
C VAL A 10 -20.72 14.75 -12.66
N ASN A 11 -21.09 15.33 -13.79
CA ASN A 11 -22.20 16.27 -13.90
C ASN A 11 -23.58 15.62 -14.13
N SER A 12 -23.65 14.30 -14.19
CA SER A 12 -24.91 13.56 -14.46
C SER A 12 -25.70 13.15 -13.22
N PHE A 13 -25.25 13.50 -11.99
CA PHE A 13 -25.97 13.16 -10.77
C PHE A 13 -26.30 14.41 -9.92
N PRO A 14 -27.49 15.03 -10.07
CA PRO A 14 -27.87 16.27 -9.36
C PRO A 14 -28.30 16.07 -7.90
N HIS A 15 -28.12 14.93 -7.24
CA HIS A 15 -28.65 14.65 -5.90
C HIS A 15 -27.62 14.38 -4.80
N VAL A 16 -26.38 14.84 -4.90
CA VAL A 16 -25.37 14.68 -3.81
C VAL A 16 -25.05 15.99 -3.06
N ALA A 17 -25.95 16.99 -3.14
CA ALA A 17 -25.73 18.30 -2.51
C ALA A 17 -26.19 18.43 -1.04
N HIS A 18 -26.45 17.37 -0.27
CA HIS A 18 -26.99 17.46 1.09
C HIS A 18 -26.25 16.67 2.19
N PHE A 19 -24.92 16.52 2.10
CA PHE A 19 -24.12 15.98 3.21
C PHE A 19 -23.08 16.97 3.78
N GLY A 20 -23.35 18.27 3.70
CA GLY A 20 -22.43 19.36 4.10
C GLY A 20 -22.42 19.75 5.59
N ASN A 21 -23.21 19.15 6.48
CA ASN A 21 -23.43 19.68 7.83
C ASN A 21 -23.13 18.72 9.00
N LEU A 22 -22.11 17.85 8.91
CA LEU A 22 -21.79 16.95 10.03
C LEU A 22 -20.45 17.22 10.75
N PHE A 23 -19.73 18.28 10.45
CA PHE A 23 -18.54 18.67 11.22
C PHE A 23 -18.44 20.19 11.41
N PRO A 24 -18.98 20.76 12.50
CA PRO A 24 -18.68 22.13 12.93
C PRO A 24 -17.34 22.10 13.68
N HIS A 25 -16.38 22.87 13.26
CA HIS A 25 -15.05 23.19 13.82
C HIS A 25 -13.83 22.71 13.01
N ALA A 26 -13.65 23.31 11.83
CA ALA A 26 -12.33 23.37 11.20
C ALA A 26 -12.11 24.72 10.48
N ASN A 27 -12.30 25.82 11.21
CA ASN A 27 -11.89 27.15 10.77
C ASN A 27 -10.71 27.61 11.65
N LYS A 28 -9.49 27.21 11.32
CA LYS A 28 -8.29 27.97 11.64
C LYS A 28 -7.52 28.17 10.36
N ALA A 29 -7.46 29.44 9.96
CA ALA A 29 -6.82 29.95 8.76
C ALA A 29 -5.37 29.46 8.63
N VAL A 30 -5.08 28.76 7.55
CA VAL A 30 -3.73 28.55 7.05
C VAL A 30 -3.34 29.86 6.37
N PRO A 31 -2.18 30.47 6.66
CA PRO A 31 -1.75 31.68 5.99
C PRO A 31 -1.55 31.37 4.50
N THR A 32 -2.36 31.98 3.68
CA THR A 32 -2.24 31.95 2.22
C THR A 32 -0.96 32.67 1.81
N LEU A 33 0.03 31.92 1.38
CA LEU A 33 1.10 32.42 0.55
C LEU A 33 0.45 33.04 -0.71
N LYS A 34 0.47 34.36 -0.81
CA LYS A 34 0.06 35.09 -2.03
C LYS A 34 1.03 34.71 -3.14
N VAL A 35 0.72 33.67 -3.88
CA VAL A 35 1.24 33.47 -5.22
C VAL A 35 0.60 34.55 -6.07
N ARG A 36 1.41 35.55 -6.45
CA ARG A 36 1.03 36.63 -7.36
C ARG A 36 0.80 36.03 -8.73
N SER A 37 -0.42 35.55 -8.99
CA SER A 37 -0.86 35.19 -10.32
C SER A 37 -0.86 36.46 -11.16
N ARG A 38 0.10 36.62 -12.06
CA ARG A 38 -0.05 37.52 -13.19
C ARG A 38 -1.24 37.01 -13.98
N GLN A 39 -2.33 37.78 -13.96
CA GLN A 39 -3.41 37.62 -14.93
C GLN A 39 -2.81 37.95 -16.30
N VAL A 40 -2.65 36.92 -17.12
CA VAL A 40 -2.41 37.10 -18.56
C VAL A 40 -3.78 37.27 -19.19
N SER A 41 -4.05 38.47 -19.65
CA SER A 41 -5.22 38.80 -20.50
C SER A 41 -5.22 37.93 -21.77
N PRO A 42 -6.39 37.45 -22.22
CA PRO A 42 -6.51 36.61 -23.41
C PRO A 42 -6.64 37.50 -24.68
N GLU A 43 -5.59 38.21 -25.03
CA GLU A 43 -5.47 38.92 -26.33
C GLU A 43 -3.99 38.92 -26.68
N ASP A 44 -3.58 37.93 -27.43
CA ASP A 44 -2.70 37.93 -28.60
C ASP A 44 -2.32 36.48 -28.93
N GLY A 45 -2.77 36.02 -30.07
CA GLY A 45 -2.51 34.68 -30.60
C GLY A 45 -1.10 34.52 -31.20
N ASP A 46 -0.09 35.08 -30.56
CA ASP A 46 1.31 34.81 -30.85
C ASP A 46 1.86 33.90 -29.75
N ARG A 47 1.77 32.57 -29.94
CA ARG A 47 2.55 31.60 -29.16
C ARG A 47 4.01 31.94 -29.43
N GLN A 48 4.64 32.68 -28.51
CA GLN A 48 6.09 32.89 -28.54
C GLN A 48 6.74 31.49 -28.47
N ARG A 49 7.11 30.97 -29.65
CA ARG A 49 7.93 29.77 -29.77
C ARG A 49 9.25 30.06 -29.11
N LEU A 50 9.54 29.41 -28.02
CA LEU A 50 10.81 29.57 -27.32
C LEU A 50 11.90 28.90 -28.17
N LYS A 51 13.03 29.62 -28.31
CA LYS A 51 14.18 29.14 -29.07
C LYS A 51 15.11 28.35 -28.13
N CYS A 52 15.70 27.31 -28.65
CA CYS A 52 16.78 26.59 -27.95
C CYS A 52 18.00 27.53 -27.83
N GLU A 53 18.45 27.77 -26.59
CA GLU A 53 19.59 28.65 -26.30
C GLU A 53 20.91 28.17 -26.95
N ARG A 54 21.02 26.86 -27.23
CA ARG A 54 22.24 26.27 -27.83
C ARG A 54 22.26 26.32 -29.37
N CYS A 55 21.14 25.97 -30.03
CA CYS A 55 21.11 25.85 -31.48
C CYS A 55 20.10 26.78 -32.17
N GLY A 56 19.35 27.60 -31.43
CA GLY A 56 18.41 28.58 -31.99
C GLY A 56 17.13 27.97 -32.60
N VAL A 57 16.96 26.65 -32.62
CA VAL A 57 15.77 26.00 -33.17
C VAL A 57 14.55 26.39 -32.34
N GLU A 58 13.45 26.74 -32.98
CA GLU A 58 12.18 27.00 -32.32
C GLU A 58 11.52 25.69 -31.86
N VAL A 59 11.05 25.69 -30.60
CA VAL A 59 10.51 24.49 -29.96
C VAL A 59 9.16 24.82 -29.32
N ASP A 60 8.15 24.03 -29.64
CA ASP A 60 6.81 24.19 -29.08
C ASP A 60 6.75 23.79 -27.58
N LEU A 61 7.60 22.83 -27.17
CA LEU A 61 7.73 22.34 -25.79
C LEU A 61 9.20 22.29 -25.38
N PRO A 62 9.80 23.43 -24.98
CA PRO A 62 11.21 23.48 -24.58
C PRO A 62 11.43 22.87 -23.19
N PHE A 63 12.60 22.30 -23.00
CA PHE A 63 13.08 21.80 -21.71
C PHE A 63 13.85 22.88 -20.97
N ARG A 64 13.44 23.21 -19.76
CA ARG A 64 14.21 24.12 -18.88
C ARG A 64 15.28 23.33 -18.15
N CYS A 65 16.53 23.78 -18.26
CA CYS A 65 17.63 23.19 -17.48
C CYS A 65 17.51 23.59 -16.00
N ASN A 66 17.58 22.61 -15.09
CA ASN A 66 17.50 22.85 -13.64
C ASN A 66 18.76 23.52 -13.05
N TYR A 67 19.83 23.67 -13.82
CA TYR A 67 21.10 24.25 -13.36
C TYR A 67 21.31 25.67 -13.86
N CYS A 68 21.20 25.91 -15.17
CA CYS A 68 21.36 27.23 -15.76
C CYS A 68 20.03 27.95 -16.03
N GLU A 69 18.89 27.26 -15.85
CA GLU A 69 17.52 27.81 -16.00
C GLU A 69 17.11 28.22 -17.41
N HIS A 70 17.94 28.03 -18.43
CA HIS A 70 17.66 28.33 -19.83
C HIS A 70 16.86 27.20 -20.50
N TYR A 71 16.29 27.52 -21.67
CA TYR A 71 15.39 26.61 -22.42
C TYR A 71 16.12 25.96 -23.59
N TYR A 72 15.87 24.64 -23.79
CA TYR A 72 16.57 23.83 -24.76
C TYR A 72 15.61 22.89 -25.50
N CYS A 73 15.99 22.52 -26.73
CA CYS A 73 15.32 21.48 -27.52
C CYS A 73 15.57 20.07 -26.93
N PRO A 74 14.84 19.05 -27.38
CA PRO A 74 15.02 17.67 -26.91
C PRO A 74 16.46 17.15 -26.99
N GLU A 75 17.22 17.55 -28.03
CA GLU A 75 18.62 17.13 -28.24
C GLU A 75 19.57 17.81 -27.26
N HIS A 76 19.32 19.08 -26.90
CA HIS A 76 20.16 19.85 -25.99
C HIS A 76 19.62 19.92 -24.57
N ARG A 77 18.65 19.08 -24.20
CA ARG A 77 18.00 19.09 -22.87
C ARG A 77 18.95 18.71 -21.72
N LEU A 78 19.97 17.88 -21.99
CA LEU A 78 20.94 17.45 -20.96
C LEU A 78 22.04 18.50 -20.80
N PRO A 79 22.53 18.72 -19.56
CA PRO A 79 23.60 19.67 -19.29
C PRO A 79 24.87 19.44 -20.11
N GLU A 80 25.18 18.18 -20.44
CA GLU A 80 26.30 17.79 -21.27
C GLU A 80 26.13 18.22 -22.73
N ASN A 81 24.90 18.25 -23.24
CA ASN A 81 24.61 18.52 -24.64
C ASN A 81 24.55 20.03 -24.98
N HIS A 82 24.33 20.88 -23.96
CA HIS A 82 24.32 22.34 -24.17
C HIS A 82 25.50 23.08 -23.51
N GLU A 83 26.55 22.34 -23.11
CA GLU A 83 27.73 22.92 -22.46
C GLU A 83 27.35 23.84 -21.29
N CYS A 84 26.49 23.34 -20.40
CA CYS A 84 25.92 24.11 -19.30
C CYS A 84 27.01 24.81 -18.47
N ALA A 85 26.93 26.13 -18.34
CA ALA A 85 27.87 26.93 -17.54
C ALA A 85 27.92 26.45 -16.07
N GLU A 86 26.82 25.87 -15.55
CA GLU A 86 26.70 25.35 -14.21
C GLU A 86 27.03 23.84 -14.09
N THR A 87 27.79 23.29 -15.05
CA THR A 87 28.22 21.85 -15.03
C THR A 87 29.01 21.49 -13.77
N TRP A 88 29.69 22.47 -13.15
CA TRP A 88 30.36 22.27 -11.86
C TRP A 88 29.40 21.84 -10.76
N ARG A 89 28.12 22.30 -10.74
CA ARG A 89 27.10 21.86 -9.80
C ARG A 89 26.73 20.39 -10.03
N VAL A 90 26.62 19.95 -11.29
CA VAL A 90 26.38 18.54 -11.63
C VAL A 90 27.54 17.67 -11.16
N LYS A 91 28.79 18.12 -11.44
CA LYS A 91 30.01 17.42 -11.01
C LYS A 91 30.11 17.41 -9.47
N ALA A 92 29.84 18.52 -8.79
CA ALA A 92 29.88 18.59 -7.32
C ALA A 92 28.88 17.59 -6.68
N VAL A 93 27.66 17.45 -7.22
CA VAL A 93 26.67 16.48 -6.74
C VAL A 93 27.13 15.04 -7.02
N ARG A 94 27.74 14.78 -8.18
CA ARG A 94 28.33 13.46 -8.51
C ARG A 94 29.53 13.14 -7.62
N TYR A 95 30.42 14.09 -7.38
CA TYR A 95 31.58 13.94 -6.49
C TYR A 95 31.14 13.75 -5.03
N ALA A 96 30.17 14.53 -4.54
CA ALA A 96 29.60 14.34 -3.21
C ALA A 96 28.93 12.95 -3.08
N ARG A 97 28.26 12.48 -4.13
CA ARG A 97 27.66 11.13 -4.16
C ARG A 97 28.71 10.02 -4.30
N ALA A 98 29.81 10.25 -5.00
CA ALA A 98 30.92 9.31 -5.15
C ALA A 98 31.82 9.27 -3.92
N SER A 99 32.05 10.42 -3.26
CA SER A 99 32.78 10.50 -2.00
C SER A 99 31.97 10.01 -0.81
N MET A 100 30.64 9.94 -0.94
CA MET A 100 29.74 9.20 -0.07
C MET A 100 29.60 7.72 -0.50
N SER A 101 30.55 7.16 -1.28
CA SER A 101 30.63 5.72 -1.40
C SER A 101 30.69 5.15 0.02
N PRO A 102 29.82 4.18 0.34
CA PRO A 102 29.73 3.66 1.70
C PRO A 102 31.12 3.14 2.06
N VAL A 103 31.76 3.80 3.03
CA VAL A 103 32.89 3.20 3.73
C VAL A 103 32.41 1.78 4.06
N ARG A 104 33.07 0.77 3.50
CA ARG A 104 32.83 -0.62 3.86
C ARG A 104 33.29 -0.77 5.32
N LEU A 105 32.43 -0.31 6.23
CA LEU A 105 32.56 -0.64 7.63
C LEU A 105 32.39 -2.16 7.70
N SER A 106 33.37 -2.83 8.31
CA SER A 106 33.25 -4.26 8.64
C SER A 106 31.93 -4.48 9.37
N SER A 107 31.33 -5.65 9.22
CA SER A 107 30.07 -5.98 9.90
C SER A 107 30.12 -5.73 11.41
N GLU A 108 31.30 -5.88 12.03
CA GLU A 108 31.57 -5.59 13.44
C GLU A 108 31.55 -4.09 13.77
N THR A 109 32.13 -3.23 12.94
CA THR A 109 32.12 -1.75 13.14
C THR A 109 30.74 -1.17 12.93
N ARG A 110 29.91 -1.80 12.09
CA ARG A 110 28.53 -1.36 11.86
C ARG A 110 27.62 -1.63 13.05
N SER A 111 27.89 -2.70 13.80
CA SER A 111 27.14 -3.04 15.01
C SER A 111 27.45 -2.10 16.19
N ILE A 112 28.64 -1.48 16.21
CA ILE A 112 29.07 -0.57 17.29
C ILE A 112 28.52 0.85 17.10
N LEU A 113 28.33 1.29 15.84
CA LEU A 113 27.90 2.66 15.51
C LEU A 113 26.38 2.85 15.44
N LEU A 114 25.62 1.77 15.39
CA LEU A 114 24.15 1.85 15.42
C LEU A 114 23.69 1.54 16.86
N PRO A 115 22.98 2.47 17.52
CA PRO A 115 22.35 2.14 18.79
C PRO A 115 21.46 0.92 18.59
N PRO A 116 21.30 0.04 19.62
CA PRO A 116 20.40 -1.09 19.52
C PRO A 116 19.03 -0.56 19.11
N ARG A 117 18.58 -1.04 17.96
CA ARG A 117 17.35 -0.56 17.34
C ARG A 117 16.19 -0.97 18.24
N GLN A 118 15.71 -0.05 19.05
CA GLN A 118 14.48 -0.28 19.79
C GLN A 118 13.36 -0.46 18.77
N LEU A 119 12.88 -1.68 18.64
CA LEU A 119 11.74 -2.08 17.79
C LEU A 119 10.43 -1.56 18.40
N THR A 120 10.35 -0.27 18.66
CA THR A 120 9.10 0.35 19.10
C THR A 120 8.26 0.67 17.87
N VAL A 121 7.21 -0.10 17.66
CA VAL A 121 6.23 0.22 16.62
C VAL A 121 5.49 1.49 17.03
N LYS A 122 5.59 2.52 16.20
CA LYS A 122 4.95 3.83 16.45
C LYS A 122 3.57 3.85 15.81
N PHE A 123 2.56 4.22 16.60
CA PHE A 123 1.19 4.42 16.13
C PHE A 123 0.84 5.91 16.13
N GLY A 124 0.37 6.42 14.99
CA GLY A 124 -0.19 7.74 14.88
C GLY A 124 -1.66 7.78 15.33
N ARG A 125 -2.14 8.94 15.81
CA ARG A 125 -3.55 9.10 16.22
C ARG A 125 -4.52 8.79 15.08
N THR A 126 -4.25 9.33 13.90
CA THR A 126 -5.07 9.08 12.69
C THR A 126 -5.03 7.61 12.27
N GLU A 127 -3.88 6.95 12.39
CA GLU A 127 -3.74 5.54 12.11
C GLU A 127 -4.59 4.68 13.04
N SER A 128 -4.57 4.98 14.35
CA SER A 128 -5.38 4.25 15.34
C SER A 128 -6.87 4.37 15.03
N GLN A 129 -7.34 5.55 14.63
CA GLN A 129 -8.73 5.76 14.20
C GLN A 129 -9.05 4.92 12.94
N HIS A 130 -8.16 4.93 11.94
CA HIS A 130 -8.34 4.14 10.71
C HIS A 130 -8.32 2.64 10.99
N LEU A 131 -7.45 2.16 11.88
CA LEU A 131 -7.43 0.76 12.31
C LEU A 131 -8.74 0.35 13.00
N ILE A 132 -9.27 1.18 13.89
CA ILE A 132 -10.54 0.88 14.58
C ILE A 132 -11.69 0.79 13.58
N VAL A 133 -11.82 1.77 12.67
CA VAL A 133 -12.87 1.76 11.64
C VAL A 133 -12.71 0.57 10.71
N GLY A 134 -11.48 0.30 10.25
CA GLY A 134 -11.15 -0.85 9.42
C GLY A 134 -11.50 -2.17 10.11
N MET A 135 -11.17 -2.30 11.41
CA MET A 135 -11.51 -3.47 12.23
C MET A 135 -13.01 -3.69 12.32
N VAL A 136 -13.78 -2.65 12.60
CA VAL A 136 -15.25 -2.74 12.67
C VAL A 136 -15.83 -3.22 11.35
N LEU A 137 -15.39 -2.65 10.23
CA LEU A 137 -15.85 -3.04 8.90
C LEU A 137 -15.47 -4.51 8.56
N VAL A 138 -14.22 -4.90 8.82
CA VAL A 138 -13.75 -6.27 8.59
C VAL A 138 -14.50 -7.27 9.45
N THR A 139 -14.76 -6.92 10.74
CA THR A 139 -15.51 -7.78 11.66
C THR A 139 -16.95 -7.94 11.20
N ALA A 140 -17.61 -6.87 10.76
CA ALA A 140 -18.99 -6.92 10.25
C ALA A 140 -19.06 -7.75 8.96
N ALA A 141 -18.13 -7.55 8.03
CA ALA A 141 -18.05 -8.32 6.79
C ALA A 141 -17.72 -9.81 7.06
N GLY A 142 -16.81 -10.08 8.01
CA GLY A 142 -16.47 -11.43 8.47
C GLY A 142 -17.66 -12.15 9.12
N ALA A 143 -18.39 -11.46 10.01
CA ALA A 143 -19.60 -12.00 10.61
C ALA A 143 -20.64 -12.34 9.53
N SER A 144 -20.85 -11.44 8.56
CA SER A 144 -21.79 -11.67 7.46
C SER A 144 -21.39 -12.83 6.54
N PHE A 145 -20.10 -13.16 6.45
CA PHE A 145 -19.61 -14.33 5.69
C PHE A 145 -20.08 -15.64 6.33
N PHE A 146 -20.18 -15.69 7.64
CA PHE A 146 -20.59 -16.88 8.38
C PHE A 146 -22.10 -16.95 8.68
N LEU A 147 -22.87 -15.90 8.38
CA LEU A 147 -24.31 -15.91 8.51
C LEU A 147 -24.90 -16.97 7.57
N GLY A 148 -25.74 -17.85 8.13
CA GLY A 148 -26.32 -18.98 7.39
C GLY A 148 -25.44 -20.23 7.37
N SER A 149 -24.21 -20.19 7.92
CA SER A 149 -23.41 -21.41 8.10
C SER A 149 -23.95 -22.23 9.29
N PRO A 150 -23.72 -23.56 9.31
CA PRO A 150 -24.18 -24.43 10.41
C PRO A 150 -23.31 -24.31 11.67
N LEU A 151 -22.82 -23.10 11.98
CA LEU A 151 -22.07 -22.78 13.19
C LEU A 151 -23.02 -22.39 14.31
N ASN A 152 -22.75 -22.86 15.52
CA ASN A 152 -23.42 -22.32 16.70
C ASN A 152 -22.88 -20.92 17.01
N ALA A 153 -23.58 -20.18 17.90
CA ALA A 153 -23.25 -18.78 18.22
C ALA A 153 -21.79 -18.59 18.69
N LEU A 154 -21.28 -19.51 19.52
CA LEU A 154 -19.90 -19.46 20.00
C LEU A 154 -18.90 -19.66 18.84
N ALA A 155 -19.14 -20.66 18.01
CA ALA A 155 -18.30 -20.93 16.85
C ALA A 155 -18.31 -19.77 15.83
N LEU A 156 -19.46 -19.13 15.64
CA LEU A 156 -19.59 -17.93 14.81
C LEU A 156 -18.73 -16.79 15.35
N ILE A 157 -18.79 -16.51 16.63
CA ILE A 157 -17.98 -15.48 17.28
C ILE A 157 -16.47 -15.80 17.10
N ILE A 158 -16.06 -17.03 17.40
CA ILE A 158 -14.66 -17.44 17.28
C ILE A 158 -14.17 -17.33 15.83
N ALA A 159 -14.93 -17.80 14.85
CA ALA A 159 -14.56 -17.69 13.43
C ALA A 159 -14.42 -16.23 12.98
N THR A 160 -15.33 -15.36 13.41
CA THR A 160 -15.29 -13.92 13.12
C THR A 160 -14.08 -13.24 13.78
N VAL A 161 -13.75 -13.60 15.01
CA VAL A 161 -12.55 -13.08 15.72
C VAL A 161 -11.28 -13.54 15.02
N LEU A 162 -11.17 -14.82 14.64
CA LEU A 162 -10.00 -15.35 13.93
C LEU A 162 -9.81 -14.68 12.56
N PHE A 163 -10.91 -14.38 11.87
CA PHE A 163 -10.86 -13.64 10.62
C PHE A 163 -10.33 -12.21 10.82
N SER A 164 -10.92 -11.46 11.73
CA SER A 164 -10.55 -10.07 11.99
C SER A 164 -9.12 -9.94 12.50
N THR A 165 -8.73 -10.86 13.40
CA THR A 165 -7.36 -10.93 13.93
C THR A 165 -6.35 -11.26 12.82
N GLY A 166 -6.67 -12.21 11.94
CA GLY A 166 -5.83 -12.56 10.79
C GLY A 166 -5.57 -11.37 9.87
N PHE A 167 -6.61 -10.57 9.57
CA PHE A 167 -6.47 -9.34 8.78
C PHE A 167 -5.57 -8.31 9.48
N ILE A 168 -5.82 -8.02 10.76
CA ILE A 168 -5.03 -7.02 11.48
C ILE A 168 -3.59 -7.43 11.64
N LEU A 169 -3.32 -8.67 11.98
CA LEU A 169 -1.95 -9.17 12.13
C LEU A 169 -1.20 -9.14 10.79
N HIS A 170 -1.89 -9.37 9.67
CA HIS A 170 -1.35 -9.19 8.33
C HIS A 170 -0.85 -7.76 8.10
N GLU A 171 -1.72 -6.76 8.33
CA GLU A 171 -1.37 -5.35 8.15
C GLU A 171 -0.27 -4.90 9.13
N LEU A 172 -0.36 -5.32 10.39
CA LEU A 172 0.66 -5.00 11.39
C LEU A 172 2.02 -5.64 11.07
N ALA A 173 2.05 -6.81 10.44
CA ALA A 173 3.29 -7.44 10.00
C ALA A 173 4.01 -6.60 8.94
N HIS A 174 3.29 -6.06 7.95
CA HIS A 174 3.86 -5.12 6.99
C HIS A 174 4.44 -3.90 7.70
N LYS A 175 3.68 -3.29 8.59
CA LYS A 175 4.09 -2.12 9.35
C LYS A 175 5.34 -2.40 10.19
N TYR A 176 5.34 -3.48 10.96
CA TYR A 176 6.44 -3.87 11.82
C TYR A 176 7.75 -4.04 11.04
N VAL A 177 7.70 -4.77 9.91
CA VAL A 177 8.87 -4.99 9.07
C VAL A 177 9.33 -3.70 8.40
N ALA A 178 8.41 -2.87 7.87
CA ALA A 178 8.75 -1.59 7.26
C ALA A 178 9.40 -0.63 8.26
N GLN A 179 8.81 -0.45 9.44
CA GLN A 179 9.40 0.38 10.51
C GLN A 179 10.70 -0.22 11.02
N GLY A 180 10.81 -1.55 11.02
CA GLY A 180 12.03 -2.29 11.24
C GLY A 180 13.16 -1.88 10.30
N TYR A 181 12.91 -1.48 9.07
CA TYR A 181 13.87 -0.91 8.11
C TYR A 181 14.02 0.61 8.19
N GLY A 182 13.34 1.29 9.11
CA GLY A 182 13.35 2.75 9.25
C GLY A 182 12.47 3.47 8.24
N LEU A 183 11.56 2.76 7.59
CA LEU A 183 10.58 3.36 6.70
C LEU A 183 9.42 3.93 7.51
N TRP A 184 8.79 4.98 7.01
CA TRP A 184 7.50 5.39 7.52
C TRP A 184 6.45 4.40 7.06
N ALA A 185 5.61 3.92 7.99
CA ALA A 185 4.57 2.96 7.71
C ALA A 185 3.37 3.20 8.63
N GLU A 186 2.20 3.44 8.04
CA GLU A 186 0.94 3.65 8.77
C GLU A 186 -0.22 3.03 8.00
N PHE A 187 -1.14 2.40 8.72
CA PHE A 187 -2.39 1.92 8.14
C PHE A 187 -3.30 3.08 7.74
N ARG A 188 -3.78 3.07 6.52
CA ARG A 188 -4.70 4.09 5.99
C ARG A 188 -5.89 3.44 5.31
N LEU A 189 -7.09 3.92 5.65
CA LEU A 189 -8.31 3.57 4.94
C LEU A 189 -8.27 4.13 3.52
N ASN A 190 -8.79 3.35 2.59
CA ASN A 190 -9.02 3.77 1.20
C ASN A 190 -10.52 3.88 0.97
N SER A 191 -10.99 4.99 0.44
CA SER A 191 -12.42 5.25 0.25
C SER A 191 -13.12 4.16 -0.57
N MET A 192 -12.51 3.72 -1.68
CA MET A 192 -13.05 2.64 -2.51
C MET A 192 -13.06 1.32 -1.73
N GLY A 193 -11.99 1.01 -1.00
CA GLY A 193 -11.87 -0.19 -0.16
C GLY A 193 -12.93 -0.21 0.95
N VAL A 194 -13.19 0.92 1.60
CA VAL A 194 -14.25 1.06 2.61
C VAL A 194 -15.62 0.77 2.00
N ILE A 195 -15.94 1.38 0.85
CA ILE A 195 -17.22 1.17 0.16
C ILE A 195 -17.38 -0.30 -0.24
N LEU A 196 -16.37 -0.91 -0.88
CA LEU A 196 -16.42 -2.31 -1.30
C LEU A 196 -16.55 -3.26 -0.11
N THR A 197 -15.84 -2.99 1.01
CA THR A 197 -15.96 -3.79 2.23
C THR A 197 -17.35 -3.63 2.87
N ALA A 198 -17.89 -2.41 2.92
CA ALA A 198 -19.23 -2.17 3.44
C ALA A 198 -20.30 -2.85 2.57
N MET A 199 -20.20 -2.77 1.25
CA MET A 199 -21.08 -3.50 0.33
C MET A 199 -20.99 -5.01 0.52
N SER A 200 -19.82 -5.53 0.86
CA SER A 200 -19.59 -6.95 1.12
C SER A 200 -20.39 -7.49 2.32
N ILE A 201 -20.86 -6.63 3.24
CA ILE A 201 -21.69 -7.07 4.36
C ILE A 201 -22.99 -7.69 3.87
N VAL A 202 -23.61 -7.09 2.85
CA VAL A 202 -24.91 -7.53 2.28
C VAL A 202 -24.76 -8.35 0.98
N SER A 203 -23.61 -8.29 0.31
CA SER A 203 -23.36 -8.98 -0.95
C SER A 203 -22.98 -10.45 -0.74
N PRO A 204 -23.38 -11.37 -1.62
CA PRO A 204 -22.84 -12.73 -1.62
C PRO A 204 -21.34 -12.77 -2.01
N ILE A 205 -20.88 -11.79 -2.78
CA ILE A 205 -19.46 -11.67 -3.18
C ILE A 205 -18.76 -10.79 -2.15
N LYS A 206 -17.70 -11.32 -1.53
CA LYS A 206 -16.96 -10.63 -0.45
C LYS A 206 -15.67 -10.02 -0.97
N PHE A 207 -15.57 -8.68 -0.92
CA PHE A 207 -14.36 -7.91 -1.13
C PHE A 207 -13.99 -7.19 0.17
N ILE A 208 -13.01 -7.71 0.89
CA ILE A 208 -12.66 -7.21 2.22
C ILE A 208 -11.23 -6.66 2.18
N ALA A 209 -11.12 -5.38 1.90
CA ALA A 209 -9.86 -4.62 1.89
C ALA A 209 -10.15 -3.13 2.19
N PRO A 210 -10.55 -2.76 3.43
CA PRO A 210 -10.95 -1.39 3.74
C PRO A 210 -9.80 -0.39 3.66
N GLY A 211 -8.57 -0.87 3.70
CA GLY A 211 -7.35 -0.06 3.66
C GLY A 211 -6.12 -0.92 3.55
N ALA A 212 -4.95 -0.29 3.64
CA ALA A 212 -3.66 -0.95 3.61
C ALA A 212 -2.60 -0.14 4.36
N VAL A 213 -1.49 -0.77 4.71
CA VAL A 213 -0.32 -0.07 5.25
C VAL A 213 0.37 0.71 4.13
N MET A 214 0.32 2.03 4.24
CA MET A 214 1.06 2.95 3.36
C MET A 214 2.50 3.04 3.84
N ILE A 215 3.44 2.84 2.92
CA ILE A 215 4.88 2.82 3.22
C ILE A 215 5.55 3.92 2.40
N SER A 216 6.38 4.74 3.06
CA SER A 216 7.14 5.81 2.43
C SER A 216 8.58 5.81 2.92
N GLY A 217 9.51 6.19 2.04
CA GLY A 217 10.94 6.24 2.29
C GLY A 217 11.75 5.52 1.21
N PHE A 218 13.08 5.59 1.33
CA PHE A 218 13.98 4.91 0.40
C PHE A 218 14.07 3.42 0.75
N ALA A 219 13.30 2.61 0.04
CA ALA A 219 13.36 1.15 0.13
C ALA A 219 13.96 0.56 -1.15
N ASP A 220 14.98 -0.25 -1.00
CA ASP A 220 15.47 -1.11 -2.07
C ASP A 220 14.49 -2.28 -2.32
N ARG A 221 14.74 -3.03 -3.38
CA ARG A 221 13.90 -4.17 -3.76
C ARG A 221 13.84 -5.26 -2.68
N ASP A 222 14.94 -5.46 -1.92
CA ASP A 222 15.00 -6.47 -0.87
C ASP A 222 14.12 -6.07 0.33
N ARG A 223 14.21 -4.82 0.81
CA ARG A 223 13.37 -4.30 1.90
C ARG A 223 11.90 -4.30 1.54
N MET A 224 11.57 -3.84 0.32
CA MET A 224 10.19 -3.82 -0.16
C MET A 224 9.61 -5.24 -0.27
N GLY A 225 10.37 -6.18 -0.81
CA GLY A 225 9.95 -7.57 -0.94
C GLY A 225 9.74 -8.26 0.40
N ARG A 226 10.65 -8.08 1.37
CA ARG A 226 10.50 -8.62 2.73
C ARG A 226 9.30 -8.01 3.47
N THR A 227 9.10 -6.71 3.30
CA THR A 227 7.94 -6.03 3.88
C THR A 227 6.64 -6.59 3.30
N ALA A 228 6.55 -6.72 1.98
CA ALA A 228 5.37 -7.30 1.32
C ALA A 228 5.14 -8.77 1.67
N PHE A 229 6.20 -9.53 1.93
CA PHE A 229 6.11 -10.94 2.30
C PHE A 229 5.58 -11.15 3.74
N ALA A 230 5.79 -10.18 4.63
CA ALA A 230 5.48 -10.30 6.06
C ALA A 230 3.98 -10.59 6.34
N GLY A 231 3.06 -9.90 5.65
CA GLY A 231 1.62 -10.10 5.80
C GLY A 231 1.16 -11.52 5.44
N PRO A 232 1.38 -11.96 4.19
CA PRO A 232 1.04 -13.33 3.80
C PRO A 232 1.69 -14.40 4.67
N LEU A 233 2.94 -14.19 5.11
CA LEU A 233 3.65 -15.12 5.98
C LEU A 233 2.95 -15.30 7.33
N VAL A 234 2.48 -14.22 7.94
CA VAL A 234 1.73 -14.28 9.21
C VAL A 234 0.44 -15.07 9.03
N ASN A 235 -0.31 -14.88 7.94
CA ASN A 235 -1.51 -15.66 7.69
C ASN A 235 -1.21 -17.16 7.50
N ILE A 236 -0.11 -17.51 6.81
CA ILE A 236 0.33 -18.90 6.67
C ILE A 236 0.61 -19.51 8.05
N VAL A 237 1.36 -18.78 8.90
CA VAL A 237 1.71 -19.24 10.25
C VAL A 237 0.46 -19.42 11.11
N ILE A 238 -0.49 -18.51 11.06
CA ILE A 238 -1.77 -18.63 11.77
C ILE A 238 -2.54 -19.86 11.27
N ALA A 239 -2.66 -20.05 9.95
CA ALA A 239 -3.37 -21.20 9.39
C ALA A 239 -2.76 -22.52 9.84
N ILE A 240 -1.44 -22.66 9.76
CA ILE A 240 -0.72 -23.84 10.23
C ILE A 240 -0.93 -24.05 11.74
N GLY A 241 -0.77 -23.01 12.56
CA GLY A 241 -0.98 -23.08 14.01
C GLY A 241 -2.38 -23.56 14.38
N LEU A 242 -3.41 -23.04 13.70
CA LEU A 242 -4.79 -23.48 13.90
C LEU A 242 -5.00 -24.96 13.49
N LEU A 243 -4.38 -25.40 12.39
CA LEU A 243 -4.44 -26.81 11.97
C LEU A 243 -3.70 -27.73 12.93
N MET A 244 -2.61 -27.30 13.54
CA MET A 244 -1.86 -28.10 14.53
C MET A 244 -2.67 -28.40 15.81
N ILE A 245 -3.51 -27.49 16.26
CA ILE A 245 -4.35 -27.68 17.44
C ILE A 245 -5.64 -28.44 17.13
N LEU A 246 -6.01 -28.57 15.85
CA LEU A 246 -7.27 -29.13 15.41
C LEU A 246 -7.54 -30.56 15.92
N PRO A 247 -6.57 -31.51 15.95
CA PRO A 247 -6.80 -32.87 16.44
C PRO A 247 -7.28 -32.91 17.91
N ALA A 248 -6.83 -31.97 18.75
CA ALA A 248 -7.25 -31.87 20.15
C ALA A 248 -8.70 -31.36 20.32
N LEU A 249 -9.31 -30.84 19.26
CA LEU A 249 -10.61 -30.21 19.29
C LEU A 249 -11.71 -31.06 18.60
N ILE A 250 -11.37 -32.26 18.15
CA ILE A 250 -12.32 -33.19 17.52
C ILE A 250 -13.48 -33.48 18.50
N GLY A 251 -14.70 -33.34 18.01
CA GLY A 251 -15.90 -33.53 18.85
C GLY A 251 -16.32 -32.31 19.67
N THR A 252 -15.53 -31.23 19.70
CA THR A 252 -15.92 -30.01 20.40
C THR A 252 -16.78 -29.10 19.52
N GLY A 253 -17.63 -28.26 20.15
CA GLY A 253 -18.47 -27.28 19.44
C GLY A 253 -17.71 -26.19 18.69
N ILE A 254 -16.38 -26.03 18.96
CA ILE A 254 -15.53 -25.02 18.34
C ILE A 254 -14.67 -25.55 17.18
N TYR A 255 -14.66 -26.87 16.97
CA TYR A 255 -13.85 -27.51 15.90
C TYR A 255 -14.04 -26.82 14.54
N ARG A 256 -15.29 -26.60 14.13
CA ARG A 256 -15.63 -25.97 12.85
C ARG A 256 -15.15 -24.54 12.76
N ALA A 257 -15.19 -23.79 13.86
CA ALA A 257 -14.70 -22.41 13.91
C ALA A 257 -13.18 -22.32 13.70
N ILE A 258 -12.43 -23.28 14.28
CA ILE A 258 -10.98 -23.34 14.11
C ILE A 258 -10.64 -23.72 12.64
N VAL A 259 -11.35 -24.68 12.05
CA VAL A 259 -11.16 -25.00 10.63
C VAL A 259 -11.49 -23.79 9.74
N ALA A 260 -12.59 -23.08 10.02
CA ALA A 260 -12.97 -21.88 9.29
C ALA A 260 -11.89 -20.76 9.44
N GLY A 261 -11.35 -20.59 10.63
CA GLY A 261 -10.24 -19.66 10.89
C GLY A 261 -8.98 -20.02 10.08
N ALA A 262 -8.62 -21.31 10.04
CA ALA A 262 -7.50 -21.79 9.22
C ALA A 262 -7.76 -21.61 7.71
N ALA A 263 -8.96 -21.91 7.24
CA ALA A 263 -9.34 -21.74 5.84
C ALA A 263 -9.26 -20.28 5.39
N ILE A 264 -9.76 -19.35 6.19
CA ILE A 264 -9.72 -17.93 5.88
C ILE A 264 -8.29 -17.40 5.86
N ASN A 265 -7.46 -17.75 6.85
CA ASN A 265 -6.09 -17.27 6.89
C ASN A 265 -5.26 -17.84 5.72
N SER A 266 -5.45 -19.12 5.36
CA SER A 266 -4.81 -19.69 4.17
C SER A 266 -5.26 -19.02 2.88
N PHE A 267 -6.55 -18.70 2.76
CA PHE A 267 -7.09 -17.98 1.61
C PHE A 267 -6.61 -16.52 1.54
N LEU A 268 -6.56 -15.81 2.67
CA LEU A 268 -5.99 -14.45 2.74
C LEU A 268 -4.53 -14.41 2.27
N ALA A 269 -3.72 -15.39 2.71
CA ALA A 269 -2.35 -15.53 2.24
C ALA A 269 -2.29 -15.82 0.74
N LEU A 270 -3.09 -16.77 0.24
CA LEU A 270 -3.15 -17.13 -1.16
C LEU A 270 -3.56 -15.95 -2.03
N PHE A 271 -4.62 -15.25 -1.65
CA PHE A 271 -5.14 -14.10 -2.40
C PHE A 271 -4.11 -12.98 -2.49
N ASN A 272 -3.48 -12.63 -1.35
CA ASN A 272 -2.46 -11.59 -1.33
C ASN A 272 -1.16 -11.99 -2.06
N LEU A 273 -0.90 -13.28 -2.24
CA LEU A 273 0.24 -13.78 -3.02
C LEU A 273 -0.02 -13.86 -4.53
N ILE A 274 -1.21 -13.54 -5.03
CA ILE A 274 -1.45 -13.40 -6.48
C ILE A 274 -0.54 -12.30 -7.02
N PRO A 275 0.27 -12.57 -8.07
CA PRO A 275 1.26 -11.60 -8.57
C PRO A 275 0.61 -10.57 -9.51
N PHE A 276 -0.40 -9.87 -9.01
CA PHE A 276 -1.20 -8.93 -9.80
C PHE A 276 -1.40 -7.58 -9.08
N ALA A 277 -1.28 -6.48 -9.83
CA ALA A 277 -1.60 -5.11 -9.45
C ALA A 277 -0.99 -4.67 -8.10
N VAL A 278 -1.83 -4.29 -7.15
CA VAL A 278 -1.43 -3.72 -5.85
C VAL A 278 -1.17 -4.77 -4.77
N LEU A 279 -1.45 -6.05 -5.07
CA LEU A 279 -1.29 -7.15 -4.12
C LEU A 279 0.18 -7.39 -3.76
N ASP A 280 0.41 -7.95 -2.59
CA ASP A 280 1.77 -8.21 -2.10
C ASP A 280 2.53 -9.23 -2.94
N GLY A 281 1.82 -10.18 -3.53
CA GLY A 281 2.36 -11.22 -4.40
C GLY A 281 3.19 -10.66 -5.54
N GLN A 282 2.81 -9.51 -6.12
CA GLN A 282 3.61 -8.87 -7.17
C GLN A 282 4.96 -8.39 -6.65
N LYS A 283 5.00 -7.78 -5.46
CA LYS A 283 6.25 -7.30 -4.85
C LYS A 283 7.14 -8.47 -4.45
N VAL A 284 6.55 -9.54 -3.88
CA VAL A 284 7.27 -10.77 -3.48
C VAL A 284 7.82 -11.50 -4.71
N TYR A 285 7.02 -11.66 -5.78
CA TYR A 285 7.44 -12.25 -7.05
C TYR A 285 8.58 -11.45 -7.68
N ALA A 286 8.44 -10.12 -7.72
CA ALA A 286 9.48 -9.24 -8.21
C ALA A 286 10.76 -9.32 -7.38
N TRP A 287 10.68 -9.52 -6.06
CA TRP A 287 11.82 -9.65 -5.16
C TRP A 287 12.52 -11.00 -5.36
N LYS A 288 11.85 -12.13 -5.05
CA LYS A 288 12.42 -13.48 -5.15
C LYS A 288 11.37 -14.50 -5.55
N ARG A 289 11.38 -14.92 -6.80
CA ARG A 289 10.42 -15.89 -7.36
C ARG A 289 10.34 -17.20 -6.58
N ARG A 290 11.47 -17.68 -6.00
CA ARG A 290 11.48 -18.93 -5.20
C ARG A 290 10.65 -18.81 -3.92
N TYR A 291 10.80 -17.71 -3.18
CA TYR A 291 10.00 -17.45 -1.97
C TYR A 291 8.52 -17.28 -2.32
N TRP A 292 8.25 -16.55 -3.40
CA TRP A 292 6.89 -16.41 -3.89
C TRP A 292 6.27 -17.76 -4.27
N ALA A 293 6.95 -18.58 -5.08
CA ALA A 293 6.43 -19.88 -5.52
C ALA A 293 6.18 -20.83 -4.33
N ALA A 294 7.13 -20.91 -3.40
CA ALA A 294 6.99 -21.75 -2.22
C ALA A 294 5.80 -21.34 -1.35
N SER A 295 5.67 -20.03 -1.04
CA SER A 295 4.58 -19.53 -0.20
C SER A 295 3.22 -19.59 -0.90
N PHE A 296 3.17 -19.30 -2.21
CA PHE A 296 1.95 -19.44 -3.01
C PHE A 296 1.47 -20.89 -3.06
N SER A 297 2.37 -21.84 -3.37
CA SER A 297 2.03 -23.26 -3.39
C SER A 297 1.60 -23.77 -2.03
N LEU A 298 2.27 -23.35 -0.95
CA LEU A 298 1.88 -23.71 0.40
C LEU A 298 0.50 -23.17 0.77
N SER A 299 0.24 -21.89 0.48
CA SER A 299 -1.08 -21.27 0.74
C SER A 299 -2.19 -21.94 -0.06
N LEU A 300 -1.91 -22.30 -1.32
CA LEU A 300 -2.84 -23.04 -2.17
C LEU A 300 -3.15 -24.42 -1.58
N ALA A 301 -2.12 -25.17 -1.18
CA ALA A 301 -2.27 -26.48 -0.56
C ALA A 301 -3.08 -26.41 0.74
N LEU A 302 -2.77 -25.43 1.62
CA LEU A 302 -3.53 -25.20 2.85
C LEU A 302 -4.99 -24.83 2.58
N THR A 303 -5.25 -23.99 1.58
CA THR A 303 -6.61 -23.59 1.19
C THR A 303 -7.40 -24.79 0.67
N ILE A 304 -6.81 -25.60 -0.20
CA ILE A 304 -7.44 -26.83 -0.71
C ILE A 304 -7.70 -27.81 0.44
N TYR A 305 -6.70 -28.04 1.30
CA TYR A 305 -6.83 -28.94 2.42
C TYR A 305 -7.95 -28.52 3.39
N THR A 306 -7.99 -27.24 3.78
CA THR A 306 -9.05 -26.72 4.65
C THR A 306 -10.41 -26.75 4.01
N TYR A 307 -10.51 -26.52 2.69
CA TYR A 307 -11.76 -26.67 1.95
C TYR A 307 -12.29 -28.09 2.01
N PHE A 308 -11.44 -29.11 1.81
CA PHE A 308 -11.86 -30.51 1.90
C PHE A 308 -12.30 -30.92 3.31
N ILE A 309 -11.66 -30.39 4.36
CA ILE A 309 -12.11 -30.63 5.74
C ILE A 309 -13.46 -29.95 6.01
N LEU A 310 -13.71 -28.77 5.45
CA LEU A 310 -14.95 -28.03 5.62
C LEU A 310 -16.11 -28.63 4.81
N ARG A 311 -15.82 -29.27 3.67
CA ARG A 311 -16.84 -29.78 2.74
C ARG A 311 -17.95 -30.65 3.37
N PRO A 312 -17.69 -31.52 4.35
CA PRO A 312 -18.74 -32.28 5.01
C PRO A 312 -19.71 -31.43 5.85
N PHE A 313 -19.41 -30.14 6.02
CA PHE A 313 -20.13 -29.23 6.93
C PHE A 313 -20.76 -28.04 6.18
N ILE A 314 -20.57 -27.93 4.88
CA ILE A 314 -21.23 -26.99 3.96
C ILE A 314 -22.39 -27.69 3.27
#